data_c79e656876a4fe8d560bcdc1e7cccf14
#
_entry.id   c79e656876a4fe8d560bcdc1e7cccf14
#
_cell.length_a   1.000
_cell.length_b   1.000
_cell.length_c   1.000
_cell.angle_alpha   90.00
_cell.angle_beta   90.00
_cell.angle_gamma   90.00
#
_symmetry.space_group_name_H-M   'P 1'
#
loop_
_entity.id
_entity.type
_entity.pdbx_description
1 polymer ?
#
loop_
_entity_poly.entity_id
_entity_poly.type
_entity_poly.pdbx_seq_one_letter_code
_entity_poly.pdbx_strand_id
1 'polypeptide(L)'
;SSSGDFGAFLKWYDKFLNYWKAQAVSTPGFVIRNGLGGSWLSYAFGLMELGSTNKFAGVFFKASKLGEGNAVKGVDEMIKALGISKKKSVSVGFGSRVDINELRTIRRVLDSGIVGGGQVITEVDRNVAMRLVRESRNPITNQPIDVVFNPASTEFAPFRFIRSSNEQMETVLRGALAFDVLQKGGSVADAAGQVYKFHFNYADLTSMERKMRRIIPFWTWQKNVVPILVESLGKHPYAWGRLQQVKGNLELQSKEEGVVPDYFLENMAIRLPWKINDYQSYWIPDLPFRD
;
A
#
# COMPACT_ATOMS: atom_id res chain seq x y z
N SER A 1 11.19 -31.51 30.64
CA SER A 1 9.94 -30.77 30.43
C SER A 1 10.13 -29.35 29.85
N SER A 2 11.25 -28.65 30.11
CA SER A 2 11.45 -27.26 29.68
C SER A 2 11.44 -27.01 28.15
N SER A 3 11.82 -27.98 27.33
CA SER A 3 11.82 -27.84 25.86
C SER A 3 10.41 -27.85 25.26
N GLY A 4 9.48 -28.58 25.87
CA GLY A 4 8.08 -28.63 25.45
C GLY A 4 7.33 -27.31 25.72
N ASP A 5 7.59 -26.71 26.89
CA ASP A 5 6.98 -25.47 27.33
C ASP A 5 7.46 -24.28 26.47
N PHE A 6 8.75 -24.25 26.12
CA PHE A 6 9.30 -23.23 25.21
C PHE A 6 8.73 -23.34 23.80
N GLY A 7 8.53 -24.57 23.28
CA GLY A 7 7.89 -24.80 22.00
C GLY A 7 6.42 -24.35 21.96
N ALA A 8 5.68 -24.57 23.06
CA ALA A 8 4.30 -24.10 23.21
C ALA A 8 4.23 -22.57 23.27
N PHE A 9 5.14 -21.94 24.02
CA PHE A 9 5.25 -20.47 24.09
C PHE A 9 5.54 -19.86 22.72
N LEU A 10 6.49 -20.40 21.94
CA LEU A 10 6.79 -19.90 20.61
C LEU A 10 5.58 -20.01 19.67
N LYS A 11 4.85 -21.12 19.72
CA LYS A 11 3.61 -21.29 18.91
C LYS A 11 2.54 -20.27 19.31
N TRP A 12 2.36 -20.00 20.58
CA TRP A 12 1.44 -18.97 21.05
C TRP A 12 1.89 -17.58 20.61
N TYR A 13 3.17 -17.27 20.76
CA TYR A 13 3.76 -15.99 20.33
C TYR A 13 3.59 -15.76 18.81
N ASP A 14 3.85 -16.77 17.97
CA ASP A 14 3.64 -16.69 16.53
C ASP A 14 2.17 -16.40 16.19
N LYS A 15 1.24 -17.03 16.92
CA LYS A 15 -0.20 -16.78 16.77
C LYS A 15 -0.56 -15.34 17.14
N PHE A 16 -0.11 -14.87 18.29
CA PHE A 16 -0.34 -13.51 18.74
C PHE A 16 0.26 -12.48 17.77
N LEU A 17 1.49 -12.68 17.32
CA LEU A 17 2.16 -11.80 16.39
C LEU A 17 1.42 -11.71 15.05
N ASN A 18 0.94 -12.83 14.51
CA ASN A 18 0.16 -12.84 13.28
C ASN A 18 -1.19 -12.12 13.46
N TYR A 19 -1.86 -12.33 14.57
CA TYR A 19 -3.09 -11.61 14.90
C TYR A 19 -2.83 -10.10 14.99
N TRP A 20 -1.81 -9.70 15.74
CA TRP A 20 -1.44 -8.29 15.88
C TRP A 20 -1.10 -7.64 14.53
N LYS A 21 -0.29 -8.31 13.69
CA LYS A 21 0.04 -7.83 12.34
C LYS A 21 -1.22 -7.66 11.48
N ALA A 22 -2.12 -8.64 11.53
CA ALA A 22 -3.37 -8.56 10.77
C ALA A 22 -4.24 -7.37 11.20
N GLN A 23 -4.28 -7.07 12.51
CA GLN A 23 -4.97 -5.88 13.02
C GLN A 23 -4.26 -4.59 12.58
N ALA A 24 -2.94 -4.52 12.73
CA ALA A 24 -2.15 -3.35 12.37
C ALA A 24 -2.34 -2.96 10.89
N VAL A 25 -2.24 -3.92 9.96
CA VAL A 25 -2.42 -3.65 8.51
C VAL A 25 -3.88 -3.41 8.12
N SER A 26 -4.82 -3.64 9.03
CA SER A 26 -6.25 -3.42 8.81
C SER A 26 -6.72 -2.05 9.33
N THR A 27 -5.80 -1.18 9.73
CA THR A 27 -6.14 0.19 10.15
C THR A 27 -6.14 1.15 8.97
N PRO A 28 -7.04 2.15 8.91
CA PRO A 28 -7.01 3.19 7.88
C PRO A 28 -5.67 3.93 7.85
N GLY A 29 -5.07 4.21 9.01
CA GLY A 29 -3.76 4.86 9.13
C GLY A 29 -2.65 4.09 8.42
N PHE A 30 -2.65 2.75 8.51
CA PHE A 30 -1.68 1.92 7.79
C PHE A 30 -1.80 2.06 6.27
N VAL A 31 -3.03 2.05 5.73
CA VAL A 31 -3.29 2.22 4.29
C VAL A 31 -2.77 3.57 3.79
N ILE A 32 -3.08 4.63 4.54
CA ILE A 32 -2.65 5.99 4.21
C ILE A 32 -1.12 6.09 4.27
N ARG A 33 -0.49 5.57 5.32
CA ARG A 33 0.97 5.55 5.47
C ARG A 33 1.65 4.82 4.31
N ASN A 34 1.16 3.64 3.94
CA ASN A 34 1.67 2.88 2.80
C ASN A 34 1.52 3.62 1.49
N GLY A 35 0.34 4.19 1.23
CA GLY A 35 0.07 4.94 0.02
C GLY A 35 0.95 6.19 -0.08
N LEU A 36 1.01 6.99 0.97
CA LEU A 36 1.84 8.20 1.00
C LEU A 36 3.34 7.87 0.94
N GLY A 37 3.80 6.88 1.71
CA GLY A 37 5.19 6.47 1.73
C GLY A 37 5.66 5.92 0.37
N GLY A 38 4.88 5.03 -0.23
CA GLY A 38 5.15 4.50 -1.57
C GLY A 38 5.12 5.57 -2.65
N SER A 39 4.13 6.46 -2.61
CA SER A 39 4.04 7.60 -3.52
C SER A 39 5.22 8.55 -3.34
N TRP A 40 5.53 8.92 -2.10
CA TRP A 40 6.64 9.82 -1.82
C TRP A 40 7.98 9.25 -2.32
N LEU A 41 8.27 7.99 -2.03
CA LEU A 41 9.46 7.32 -2.54
C LEU A 41 9.52 7.38 -4.06
N SER A 42 8.42 7.09 -4.75
CA SER A 42 8.38 7.04 -6.21
C SER A 42 8.49 8.42 -6.86
N TYR A 43 7.77 9.43 -6.35
CA TYR A 43 7.77 10.79 -6.92
C TYR A 43 8.99 11.59 -6.50
N ALA A 44 9.40 11.53 -5.24
CA ALA A 44 10.53 12.29 -4.73
C ALA A 44 11.85 11.91 -5.41
N PHE A 45 11.97 10.64 -5.81
CA PHE A 45 13.13 10.15 -6.56
C PHE A 45 13.00 10.31 -8.08
N GLY A 46 11.92 10.93 -8.57
CA GLY A 46 11.69 11.12 -9.99
C GLY A 46 11.49 9.83 -10.79
N LEU A 47 11.09 8.76 -10.10
CA LEU A 47 10.92 7.43 -10.70
C LEU A 47 9.59 7.29 -11.43
N MET A 48 8.60 8.05 -11.02
CA MET A 48 7.23 7.94 -11.52
C MET A 48 6.60 9.33 -11.63
N GLU A 49 5.87 9.55 -12.71
CA GLU A 49 5.12 10.78 -12.92
C GLU A 49 3.68 10.63 -12.41
N LEU A 50 3.10 11.72 -11.93
CA LEU A 50 1.70 11.73 -11.47
C LEU A 50 0.73 11.30 -12.58
N GLY A 51 1.05 11.70 -13.84
CA GLY A 51 0.30 11.31 -15.02
C GLY A 51 0.27 9.79 -15.23
N SER A 52 1.39 9.11 -15.04
CA SER A 52 1.49 7.65 -15.15
C SER A 52 0.63 6.94 -14.11
N THR A 53 0.62 7.44 -12.87
CA THR A 53 -0.24 6.90 -11.80
C THR A 53 -1.70 7.06 -12.13
N ASN A 54 -2.15 8.24 -12.55
CA ASN A 54 -3.54 8.49 -12.88
C ASN A 54 -4.01 7.63 -14.06
N LYS A 55 -3.17 7.46 -15.09
CA LYS A 55 -3.46 6.59 -16.24
C LYS A 55 -3.57 5.13 -15.82
N PHE A 56 -2.55 4.61 -15.10
CA PHE A 56 -2.55 3.23 -14.65
C PHE A 56 -3.72 2.93 -13.71
N ALA A 57 -3.94 3.76 -12.69
CA ALA A 57 -5.07 3.62 -11.76
C ALA A 57 -6.41 3.62 -12.50
N GLY A 58 -6.62 4.59 -13.38
CA GLY A 58 -7.85 4.70 -14.15
C GLY A 58 -8.12 3.47 -15.01
N VAL A 59 -7.09 2.96 -15.71
CA VAL A 59 -7.21 1.71 -16.49
C VAL A 59 -7.45 0.53 -15.56
N PHE A 60 -6.70 0.37 -14.49
CA PHE A 60 -6.81 -0.75 -13.56
C PHE A 60 -8.22 -0.88 -12.98
N PHE A 61 -8.78 0.21 -12.43
CA PHE A 61 -10.13 0.16 -11.84
C PHE A 61 -11.21 -0.04 -12.89
N LYS A 62 -11.09 0.60 -14.05
CA LYS A 62 -12.05 0.42 -15.15
C LYS A 62 -12.00 -0.98 -15.72
N ALA A 63 -10.81 -1.50 -15.96
CA ALA A 63 -10.59 -2.86 -16.47
C ALA A 63 -11.03 -3.93 -15.46
N SER A 64 -10.74 -3.77 -14.17
CA SER A 64 -11.21 -4.67 -13.12
C SER A 64 -12.74 -4.77 -13.11
N LYS A 65 -13.44 -3.65 -13.30
CA LYS A 65 -14.90 -3.63 -13.40
C LYS A 65 -15.40 -4.33 -14.67
N LEU A 66 -14.81 -4.06 -15.84
CA LEU A 66 -15.19 -4.68 -17.12
C LEU A 66 -14.90 -6.18 -17.17
N GLY A 67 -13.77 -6.59 -16.59
CA GLY A 67 -13.33 -7.99 -16.56
C GLY A 67 -13.84 -8.78 -15.35
N GLU A 68 -14.86 -8.28 -14.62
CA GLU A 68 -15.45 -8.98 -13.46
C GLU A 68 -14.40 -9.37 -12.39
N GLY A 69 -13.50 -8.45 -12.08
CA GLY A 69 -12.39 -8.65 -11.15
C GLY A 69 -11.07 -9.05 -11.83
N ASN A 70 -11.07 -9.41 -13.10
CA ASN A 70 -9.88 -9.70 -13.88
C ASN A 70 -9.46 -8.49 -14.72
N ALA A 71 -8.46 -7.72 -14.22
CA ALA A 71 -8.01 -6.52 -14.89
C ALA A 71 -7.38 -6.80 -16.28
N VAL A 72 -6.70 -7.93 -16.47
CA VAL A 72 -6.10 -8.31 -17.76
C VAL A 72 -7.19 -8.49 -18.82
N LYS A 73 -8.23 -9.28 -18.49
CA LYS A 73 -9.41 -9.48 -19.36
C LYS A 73 -10.08 -8.14 -19.71
N GLY A 74 -10.26 -7.27 -18.69
CA GLY A 74 -10.88 -5.97 -18.90
C GLY A 74 -10.06 -5.04 -19.80
N VAL A 75 -8.71 -5.06 -19.71
CA VAL A 75 -7.84 -4.30 -20.63
C VAL A 75 -7.96 -4.83 -22.06
N ASP A 76 -8.02 -6.15 -22.25
CA ASP A 76 -8.21 -6.75 -23.59
C ASP A 76 -9.55 -6.29 -24.21
N GLU A 77 -10.61 -6.21 -23.41
CA GLU A 77 -11.90 -5.66 -23.87
C GLU A 77 -11.81 -4.16 -24.22
N MET A 78 -11.08 -3.37 -23.43
CA MET A 78 -10.85 -1.94 -23.74
C MET A 78 -10.06 -1.76 -25.04
N ILE A 79 -9.02 -2.56 -25.28
CA ILE A 79 -8.23 -2.55 -26.52
C ILE A 79 -9.13 -2.87 -27.72
N LYS A 80 -9.93 -3.92 -27.61
CA LYS A 80 -10.89 -4.33 -28.64
C LYS A 80 -11.89 -3.22 -28.95
N ALA A 81 -12.52 -2.66 -27.94
CA ALA A 81 -13.49 -1.57 -28.08
C ALA A 81 -12.87 -0.31 -28.73
N LEU A 82 -11.64 0.05 -28.34
CA LEU A 82 -10.93 1.19 -28.90
C LEU A 82 -10.58 0.96 -30.37
N GLY A 83 -10.13 -0.25 -30.73
CA GLY A 83 -9.84 -0.64 -32.11
C GLY A 83 -11.08 -0.57 -33.02
N ILE A 84 -12.23 -1.01 -32.54
CA ILE A 84 -13.50 -0.96 -33.31
C ILE A 84 -13.98 0.49 -33.46
N SER A 85 -13.91 1.29 -32.41
CA SER A 85 -14.44 2.66 -32.38
C SER A 85 -13.65 3.67 -33.22
N LYS A 86 -12.47 3.30 -33.72
CA LYS A 86 -11.50 4.19 -34.42
C LYS A 86 -11.15 5.47 -33.65
N LYS A 87 -11.42 5.51 -32.34
CA LYS A 87 -11.03 6.64 -31.48
C LYS A 87 -9.56 6.56 -31.15
N LYS A 88 -8.88 7.71 -31.08
CA LYS A 88 -7.44 7.76 -30.74
C LYS A 88 -7.16 7.42 -29.28
N SER A 89 -8.10 7.69 -28.38
CA SER A 89 -7.93 7.45 -26.94
C SER A 89 -9.26 7.25 -26.22
N VAL A 90 -9.23 6.65 -25.04
CA VAL A 90 -10.37 6.43 -24.15
C VAL A 90 -10.14 7.13 -22.81
N SER A 91 -11.19 7.74 -22.25
CA SER A 91 -11.14 8.29 -20.88
C SER A 91 -11.19 7.15 -19.88
N VAL A 92 -10.30 7.22 -18.87
CA VAL A 92 -10.16 6.18 -17.84
C VAL A 92 -10.44 6.68 -16.41
N GLY A 93 -10.85 7.94 -16.27
CA GLY A 93 -11.04 8.60 -14.98
C GLY A 93 -9.81 9.38 -14.54
N PHE A 94 -9.88 9.97 -13.34
CA PHE A 94 -8.81 10.81 -12.77
C PHE A 94 -8.28 11.90 -13.72
N GLY A 95 -9.14 12.42 -14.59
CA GLY A 95 -8.78 13.41 -15.61
C GLY A 95 -7.88 12.86 -16.73
N SER A 96 -7.68 11.55 -16.82
CA SER A 96 -6.71 10.92 -17.72
C SER A 96 -7.36 10.26 -18.92
N ARG A 97 -6.63 10.22 -20.01
CA ARG A 97 -6.96 9.48 -21.24
C ARG A 97 -5.77 8.60 -21.61
N VAL A 98 -6.06 7.45 -22.20
CA VAL A 98 -5.05 6.48 -22.66
C VAL A 98 -5.33 6.08 -24.10
N ASP A 99 -4.27 5.89 -24.86
CA ASP A 99 -4.33 5.36 -26.23
C ASP A 99 -4.16 3.82 -26.25
N ILE A 100 -4.19 3.25 -27.45
CA ILE A 100 -4.10 1.80 -27.60
C ILE A 100 -2.71 1.25 -27.23
N ASN A 101 -1.63 2.03 -27.41
CA ASN A 101 -0.27 1.60 -27.07
C ASN A 101 -0.08 1.63 -25.57
N GLU A 102 -0.60 2.66 -24.89
CA GLU A 102 -0.63 2.74 -23.43
C GLU A 102 -1.44 1.57 -22.82
N LEU A 103 -2.60 1.24 -23.39
CA LEU A 103 -3.37 0.07 -22.94
C LEU A 103 -2.58 -1.24 -23.11
N ARG A 104 -1.90 -1.43 -24.24
CA ARG A 104 -1.03 -2.61 -24.45
C ARG A 104 0.13 -2.66 -23.46
N THR A 105 0.72 -1.52 -23.15
CA THR A 105 1.79 -1.44 -22.13
C THR A 105 1.25 -1.78 -20.75
N ILE A 106 0.10 -1.25 -20.36
CA ILE A 106 -0.55 -1.58 -19.07
C ILE A 106 -0.92 -3.06 -19.02
N ARG A 107 -1.47 -3.61 -20.10
CA ARG A 107 -1.76 -5.04 -20.22
C ARG A 107 -0.51 -5.90 -19.98
N ARG A 108 0.63 -5.50 -20.58
CA ARG A 108 1.91 -6.18 -20.39
C ARG A 108 2.41 -6.11 -18.95
N VAL A 109 2.22 -4.98 -18.26
CA VAL A 109 2.53 -4.83 -16.84
C VAL A 109 1.68 -5.78 -15.99
N LEU A 110 0.37 -5.81 -16.21
CA LEU A 110 -0.54 -6.69 -15.46
C LEU A 110 -0.25 -8.18 -15.68
N ASP A 111 0.14 -8.57 -16.89
CA ASP A 111 0.43 -9.96 -17.26
C ASP A 111 1.82 -10.43 -16.75
N SER A 112 2.75 -9.51 -16.52
CA SER A 112 4.12 -9.82 -16.09
C SER A 112 4.23 -10.32 -14.66
N GLY A 113 3.18 -10.19 -13.84
CA GLY A 113 3.21 -10.54 -12.41
C GLY A 113 3.98 -9.55 -11.51
N ILE A 114 4.58 -8.49 -12.06
CA ILE A 114 5.34 -7.47 -11.31
C ILE A 114 4.49 -6.80 -10.22
N VAL A 115 3.19 -6.66 -10.47
CA VAL A 115 2.24 -6.01 -9.56
C VAL A 115 1.85 -6.88 -8.36
N GLY A 116 2.14 -8.17 -8.38
CA GLY A 116 1.88 -9.11 -7.29
C GLY A 116 2.92 -9.04 -6.16
N GLY A 117 2.69 -9.77 -5.08
CA GLY A 117 3.66 -9.92 -3.98
C GLY A 117 3.74 -8.73 -3.02
N GLY A 118 2.65 -7.99 -2.86
CA GLY A 118 2.55 -6.87 -1.93
C GLY A 118 2.72 -7.24 -0.45
N GLN A 119 2.95 -6.22 0.38
CA GLN A 119 3.25 -6.36 1.82
C GLN A 119 2.14 -7.11 2.57
N VAL A 120 0.88 -6.76 2.33
CA VAL A 120 -0.26 -7.35 3.05
C VAL A 120 -0.41 -8.84 2.76
N ILE A 121 -0.21 -9.24 1.50
CA ILE A 121 -0.34 -10.64 1.08
C ILE A 121 0.73 -11.53 1.72
N THR A 122 1.94 -11.00 1.90
CA THR A 122 3.09 -11.78 2.37
C THR A 122 3.37 -11.68 3.85
N GLU A 123 2.96 -10.57 4.50
CA GLU A 123 3.18 -10.36 5.95
C GLU A 123 2.12 -11.03 6.82
N VAL A 124 0.90 -11.21 6.31
CA VAL A 124 -0.20 -11.83 7.05
C VAL A 124 -0.46 -13.24 6.52
N ASP A 125 -0.15 -14.25 7.32
CA ASP A 125 -0.55 -15.63 7.02
C ASP A 125 -2.06 -15.78 7.26
N ARG A 126 -2.83 -15.64 6.18
CA ARG A 126 -4.30 -15.78 6.21
C ARG A 126 -4.75 -17.14 6.76
N ASN A 127 -4.01 -18.21 6.49
CA ASN A 127 -4.38 -19.54 6.93
C ASN A 127 -4.26 -19.66 8.45
N VAL A 128 -3.21 -19.08 9.04
CA VAL A 128 -3.02 -19.05 10.49
C VAL A 128 -4.08 -18.18 11.15
N ALA A 129 -4.33 -16.99 10.61
CA ALA A 129 -5.35 -16.08 11.10
C ALA A 129 -6.77 -16.72 11.04
N MET A 130 -7.11 -17.35 9.91
CA MET A 130 -8.40 -18.04 9.72
C MET A 130 -8.59 -19.26 10.64
N ARG A 131 -7.52 -20.03 10.91
CA ARG A 131 -7.59 -21.16 11.87
C ARG A 131 -7.89 -20.67 13.27
N LEU A 132 -7.22 -19.61 13.73
CA LEU A 132 -7.45 -19.04 15.06
C LEU A 132 -8.90 -18.64 15.26
N VAL A 133 -9.52 -18.07 14.24
CA VAL A 133 -10.90 -17.60 14.31
C VAL A 133 -11.90 -18.76 14.19
N ARG A 134 -11.64 -19.75 13.31
CA ARG A 134 -12.50 -20.95 13.19
C ARG A 134 -12.49 -21.82 14.45
N GLU A 135 -11.37 -21.86 15.17
CA GLU A 135 -11.23 -22.58 16.43
C GLU A 135 -11.84 -21.81 17.61
N SER A 136 -12.12 -20.50 17.43
CA SER A 136 -12.71 -19.66 18.47
C SER A 136 -14.20 -19.96 18.62
N ARG A 137 -14.59 -20.50 19.75
CA ARG A 137 -15.99 -20.68 20.14
C ARG A 137 -16.35 -19.69 21.23
N ASN A 138 -17.60 -19.25 21.23
CA ASN A 138 -18.12 -18.45 22.32
C ASN A 138 -18.07 -19.31 23.62
N PRO A 139 -17.38 -18.85 24.68
CA PRO A 139 -17.19 -19.64 25.90
C PRO A 139 -18.49 -19.91 26.65
N ILE A 140 -19.57 -19.15 26.34
CA ILE A 140 -20.88 -19.31 27.01
C ILE A 140 -21.78 -20.23 26.17
N THR A 141 -21.86 -20.03 24.86
CA THR A 141 -22.83 -20.74 24.01
C THR A 141 -22.23 -21.92 23.25
N ASN A 142 -20.90 -22.09 23.26
CA ASN A 142 -20.12 -23.06 22.49
C ASN A 142 -20.41 -23.03 20.97
N GLN A 143 -21.04 -21.96 20.49
CA GLN A 143 -21.35 -21.74 19.10
C GLN A 143 -20.14 -21.13 18.38
N PRO A 144 -19.91 -21.40 17.07
CA PRO A 144 -18.91 -20.72 16.28
C PRO A 144 -19.16 -19.20 16.34
N ILE A 145 -18.10 -18.44 16.61
CA ILE A 145 -18.19 -16.98 16.57
C ILE A 145 -18.34 -16.57 15.08
N ASP A 146 -19.30 -15.72 14.78
CA ASP A 146 -19.44 -15.16 13.44
C ASP A 146 -18.22 -14.29 13.12
N VAL A 147 -17.39 -14.81 12.23
CA VAL A 147 -16.09 -14.28 11.87
C VAL A 147 -16.22 -12.94 11.15
N VAL A 148 -17.31 -12.77 10.40
CA VAL A 148 -17.50 -11.61 9.50
C VAL A 148 -17.96 -10.38 10.27
N PHE A 149 -18.76 -10.57 11.31
CA PHE A 149 -19.35 -9.48 12.12
C PHE A 149 -18.65 -9.27 13.48
N ASN A 150 -17.65 -10.08 13.82
CA ASN A 150 -16.91 -9.95 15.07
C ASN A 150 -15.70 -9.00 14.93
N PRO A 151 -15.68 -7.83 15.62
CA PRO A 151 -14.56 -6.87 15.55
C PRO A 151 -13.21 -7.45 16.01
N ALA A 152 -13.22 -8.50 16.83
CA ALA A 152 -12.00 -9.21 17.23
C ALA A 152 -11.46 -10.15 16.14
N SER A 153 -12.23 -10.39 15.08
CA SER A 153 -11.83 -11.25 13.97
C SER A 153 -11.00 -10.51 12.94
N THR A 154 -9.96 -11.15 12.42
CA THR A 154 -9.19 -10.66 11.27
C THR A 154 -10.02 -10.62 9.98
N GLU A 155 -11.15 -11.35 9.94
CA GLU A 155 -12.08 -11.41 8.79
C GLU A 155 -13.28 -10.46 8.96
N PHE A 156 -13.27 -9.61 9.98
CA PHE A 156 -14.27 -8.56 10.16
C PHE A 156 -14.40 -7.71 8.90
N ALA A 157 -15.64 -7.50 8.45
CA ALA A 157 -15.90 -6.91 7.13
C ALA A 157 -15.19 -5.56 6.88
N PRO A 158 -15.15 -4.61 7.82
CA PRO A 158 -14.37 -3.38 7.65
C PRO A 158 -12.87 -3.63 7.49
N PHE A 159 -12.29 -4.58 8.22
CA PHE A 159 -10.86 -4.91 8.11
C PHE A 159 -10.53 -5.55 6.77
N ARG A 160 -11.41 -6.41 6.25
CA ARG A 160 -11.29 -6.97 4.91
C ARG A 160 -11.30 -5.87 3.85
N PHE A 161 -12.22 -4.92 3.97
CA PHE A 161 -12.32 -3.79 3.04
C PHE A 161 -11.03 -2.94 3.07
N ILE A 162 -10.51 -2.61 4.26
CA ILE A 162 -9.29 -1.83 4.42
C ILE A 162 -8.09 -2.57 3.82
N ARG A 163 -7.93 -3.87 4.08
CA ARG A 163 -6.86 -4.68 3.49
C ARG A 163 -6.96 -4.74 1.97
N SER A 164 -8.16 -4.97 1.44
CA SER A 164 -8.38 -4.97 -0.01
C SER A 164 -8.05 -3.62 -0.65
N SER A 165 -8.39 -2.52 0.01
CA SER A 165 -8.04 -1.17 -0.44
C SER A 165 -6.52 -0.96 -0.45
N ASN A 166 -5.81 -1.45 0.57
CA ASN A 166 -4.35 -1.38 0.61
C ASN A 166 -3.69 -2.23 -0.50
N GLU A 167 -4.19 -3.44 -0.73
CA GLU A 167 -3.72 -4.32 -1.82
C GLU A 167 -3.91 -3.65 -3.20
N GLN A 168 -5.06 -3.02 -3.41
CA GLN A 168 -5.34 -2.28 -4.65
C GLN A 168 -4.42 -1.06 -4.81
N MET A 169 -4.20 -0.30 -3.75
CA MET A 169 -3.31 0.86 -3.77
C MET A 169 -1.87 0.42 -4.07
N GLU A 170 -1.38 -0.64 -3.43
CA GLU A 170 -0.06 -1.19 -3.67
C GLU A 170 0.09 -1.71 -5.11
N THR A 171 -0.93 -2.37 -5.64
CA THR A 171 -1.00 -2.80 -7.05
C THR A 171 -0.92 -1.61 -7.99
N VAL A 172 -1.65 -0.53 -7.71
CA VAL A 172 -1.62 0.70 -8.51
C VAL A 172 -0.25 1.35 -8.49
N LEU A 173 0.39 1.49 -7.33
CA LEU A 173 1.70 2.13 -7.23
C LEU A 173 2.79 1.31 -7.94
N ARG A 174 2.82 0.00 -7.72
CA ARG A 174 3.74 -0.92 -8.42
C ARG A 174 3.52 -0.90 -9.93
N GLY A 175 2.27 -0.98 -10.35
CA GLY A 175 1.91 -1.01 -11.75
C GLY A 175 2.18 0.32 -12.44
N ALA A 176 1.92 1.45 -11.78
CA ALA A 176 2.22 2.78 -12.31
C ALA A 176 3.72 2.99 -12.51
N LEU A 177 4.55 2.56 -11.54
CA LEU A 177 6.01 2.61 -11.67
C LEU A 177 6.50 1.74 -12.83
N ALA A 178 6.02 0.50 -12.94
CA ALA A 178 6.36 -0.39 -14.05
C ALA A 178 5.91 0.19 -15.40
N PHE A 179 4.70 0.74 -15.47
CA PHE A 179 4.17 1.39 -16.65
C PHE A 179 5.04 2.57 -17.08
N ASP A 180 5.46 3.43 -16.15
CA ASP A 180 6.31 4.60 -16.42
C ASP A 180 7.68 4.18 -17.00
N VAL A 181 8.32 3.15 -16.41
CA VAL A 181 9.58 2.60 -16.91
C VAL A 181 9.44 2.08 -18.35
N LEU A 182 8.37 1.30 -18.62
CA LEU A 182 8.12 0.78 -19.96
C LEU A 182 7.78 1.88 -20.98
N GLN A 183 7.07 2.93 -20.57
CA GLN A 183 6.78 4.09 -21.42
C GLN A 183 8.05 4.87 -21.82
N LYS A 184 9.02 4.92 -20.92
CA LYS A 184 10.34 5.54 -21.16
C LYS A 184 11.30 4.65 -21.96
N GLY A 185 10.82 3.50 -22.46
CA GLY A 185 11.59 2.56 -23.30
C GLY A 185 12.37 1.50 -22.52
N GLY A 186 12.18 1.39 -21.20
CA GLY A 186 12.78 0.33 -20.41
C GLY A 186 12.20 -1.05 -20.71
N SER A 187 12.92 -2.09 -20.35
CA SER A 187 12.50 -3.50 -20.46
C SER A 187 11.60 -3.90 -19.28
N VAL A 188 10.94 -5.07 -19.40
CA VAL A 188 10.17 -5.66 -18.26
C VAL A 188 11.10 -5.98 -17.08
N ALA A 189 12.36 -6.38 -17.37
CA ALA A 189 13.35 -6.65 -16.33
C ALA A 189 13.73 -5.37 -15.58
N ASP A 190 13.92 -4.24 -16.29
CA ASP A 190 14.19 -2.94 -15.67
C ASP A 190 13.01 -2.50 -14.82
N ALA A 191 11.77 -2.64 -15.32
CA ALA A 191 10.57 -2.34 -14.58
C ALA A 191 10.45 -3.17 -13.30
N ALA A 192 10.71 -4.48 -13.38
CA ALA A 192 10.72 -5.37 -12.22
C ALA A 192 11.80 -4.95 -11.19
N GLY A 193 13.01 -4.64 -11.66
CA GLY A 193 14.11 -4.17 -10.81
C GLY A 193 13.74 -2.90 -10.04
N GLN A 194 13.13 -1.91 -10.72
CA GLN A 194 12.69 -0.68 -10.08
C GLN A 194 11.55 -0.93 -9.08
N VAL A 195 10.54 -1.69 -9.48
CA VAL A 195 9.43 -2.02 -8.57
C VAL A 195 9.91 -2.77 -7.33
N TYR A 196 10.78 -3.78 -7.48
CA TYR A 196 11.29 -4.54 -6.33
C TYR A 196 12.24 -3.72 -5.44
N LYS A 197 12.93 -2.74 -5.98
CA LYS A 197 13.76 -1.82 -5.20
C LYS A 197 12.91 -0.91 -4.31
N PHE A 198 11.86 -0.28 -4.85
CA PHE A 198 11.10 0.77 -4.16
C PHE A 198 9.81 0.29 -3.47
N HIS A 199 9.21 -0.78 -3.98
CA HIS A 199 8.02 -1.41 -3.38
C HIS A 199 8.31 -2.80 -2.80
N PHE A 200 9.56 -3.18 -2.72
CA PHE A 200 10.13 -4.38 -2.11
C PHE A 200 9.50 -5.71 -2.57
N ASN A 201 10.32 -6.76 -2.62
CA ASN A 201 9.84 -8.13 -2.80
C ASN A 201 9.74 -8.82 -1.43
N TYR A 202 8.55 -8.84 -0.87
CA TYR A 202 8.31 -9.45 0.44
C TYR A 202 8.30 -10.99 0.42
N ALA A 203 8.24 -11.60 -0.76
CA ALA A 203 8.21 -13.06 -0.90
C ALA A 203 9.61 -13.69 -0.80
N ASP A 204 10.66 -12.94 -1.15
CA ASP A 204 12.03 -13.43 -1.19
C ASP A 204 12.75 -13.21 0.13
N LEU A 205 12.57 -14.15 1.06
CA LEU A 205 13.16 -14.11 2.40
C LEU A 205 14.05 -15.32 2.64
N THR A 206 15.27 -15.07 3.09
CA THR A 206 16.18 -16.08 3.59
C THR A 206 15.64 -16.76 4.86
N SER A 207 16.19 -17.91 5.20
CA SER A 207 15.82 -18.63 6.44
C SER A 207 16.09 -17.81 7.71
N MET A 208 17.15 -16.99 7.70
CA MET A 208 17.47 -16.09 8.81
C MET A 208 16.48 -14.94 8.91
N GLU A 209 16.11 -14.32 7.80
CA GLU A 209 15.13 -13.24 7.74
C GLU A 209 13.76 -13.68 8.20
N ARG A 210 13.34 -14.91 7.88
CA ARG A 210 12.12 -15.50 8.45
C ARG A 210 12.15 -15.59 9.97
N LYS A 211 13.32 -15.85 10.57
CA LYS A 211 13.49 -15.81 12.05
C LYS A 211 13.46 -14.38 12.58
N MET A 212 14.11 -13.44 11.89
CA MET A 212 14.11 -12.03 12.29
C MET A 212 12.71 -11.42 12.29
N ARG A 213 11.82 -11.80 11.37
CA ARG A 213 10.40 -11.36 11.34
C ARG A 213 9.60 -11.75 12.61
N ARG A 214 10.05 -12.76 13.36
CA ARG A 214 9.45 -13.12 14.65
C ARG A 214 9.85 -12.17 15.76
N ILE A 215 11.07 -11.63 15.68
CA ILE A 215 11.63 -10.74 16.71
C ILE A 215 11.27 -9.28 16.40
N ILE A 216 11.43 -8.89 15.14
CA ILE A 216 11.19 -7.53 14.67
C ILE A 216 10.01 -7.54 13.69
N PRO A 217 8.83 -7.05 14.11
CA PRO A 217 7.70 -6.88 13.22
C PRO A 217 8.07 -6.00 12.01
N PHE A 218 7.57 -6.36 10.84
CA PHE A 218 7.87 -5.64 9.59
C PHE A 218 9.35 -5.54 9.22
N TRP A 219 10.19 -6.50 9.67
CA TRP A 219 11.62 -6.57 9.39
C TRP A 219 11.95 -6.36 7.91
N THR A 220 11.19 -7.00 7.02
CA THR A 220 11.41 -6.90 5.57
C THR A 220 11.31 -5.44 5.08
N TRP A 221 10.35 -4.69 5.61
CA TRP A 221 10.18 -3.28 5.27
C TRP A 221 11.37 -2.46 5.79
N GLN A 222 11.73 -2.61 7.07
CA GLN A 222 12.83 -1.86 7.69
C GLN A 222 14.16 -2.13 6.98
N LYS A 223 14.48 -3.40 6.70
CA LYS A 223 15.69 -3.80 6.00
C LYS A 223 15.83 -3.12 4.63
N ASN A 224 14.74 -3.01 3.89
CA ASN A 224 14.77 -2.50 2.53
C ASN A 224 14.65 -0.97 2.46
N VAL A 225 13.91 -0.34 3.37
CA VAL A 225 13.74 1.11 3.35
C VAL A 225 14.97 1.87 3.79
N VAL A 226 15.68 1.40 4.81
CA VAL A 226 16.85 2.10 5.36
C VAL A 226 17.94 2.38 4.31
N PRO A 227 18.39 1.40 3.51
CA PRO A 227 19.37 1.67 2.45
C PRO A 227 18.89 2.71 1.43
N ILE A 228 17.61 2.68 1.06
CA ILE A 228 17.03 3.64 0.12
C ILE A 228 17.03 5.05 0.72
N LEU A 229 16.69 5.19 2.00
CA LEU A 229 16.73 6.49 2.67
C LEU A 229 18.15 7.06 2.71
N VAL A 230 19.15 6.24 3.05
CA VAL A 230 20.55 6.65 3.03
C VAL A 230 21.00 7.03 1.61
N GLU A 231 20.66 6.22 0.61
CA GLU A 231 20.95 6.54 -0.80
C GLU A 231 20.29 7.85 -1.22
N SER A 232 19.06 8.10 -0.75
CA SER A 232 18.30 9.30 -1.11
C SER A 232 18.91 10.58 -0.56
N LEU A 233 19.43 10.54 0.66
CA LEU A 233 20.12 11.68 1.25
C LEU A 233 21.31 12.13 0.39
N GLY A 234 22.05 11.17 -0.19
CA GLY A 234 23.18 11.46 -1.04
C GLY A 234 22.80 11.88 -2.48
N LYS A 235 21.84 11.17 -3.10
CA LYS A 235 21.53 11.34 -4.53
C LYS A 235 20.42 12.35 -4.81
N HIS A 236 19.48 12.53 -3.87
CA HIS A 236 18.28 13.33 -4.05
C HIS A 236 18.02 14.29 -2.88
N PRO A 237 19.00 15.10 -2.44
CA PRO A 237 18.83 16.01 -1.29
C PRO A 237 17.69 17.01 -1.48
N TYR A 238 17.38 17.37 -2.72
CA TYR A 238 16.26 18.26 -3.07
C TYR A 238 14.88 17.66 -2.67
N ALA A 239 14.74 16.34 -2.69
CA ALA A 239 13.50 15.70 -2.28
C ALA A 239 13.23 15.91 -0.78
N TRP A 240 14.27 15.82 0.03
CA TRP A 240 14.22 16.13 1.46
C TRP A 240 13.97 17.62 1.70
N GLY A 241 14.61 18.50 0.92
CA GLY A 241 14.35 19.94 0.97
C GLY A 241 12.90 20.28 0.68
N ARG A 242 12.28 19.65 -0.33
CA ARG A 242 10.85 19.82 -0.63
C ARG A 242 9.95 19.33 0.52
N LEU A 243 10.27 18.20 1.14
CA LEU A 243 9.52 17.71 2.30
C LEU A 243 9.56 18.71 3.45
N GLN A 244 10.73 19.29 3.73
CA GLN A 244 10.88 20.34 4.75
C GLN A 244 10.13 21.63 4.37
N GLN A 245 10.09 22.01 3.09
CA GLN A 245 9.29 23.14 2.63
C GLN A 245 7.78 22.89 2.82
N VAL A 246 7.30 21.69 2.51
CA VAL A 246 5.89 21.32 2.77
C VAL A 246 5.59 21.43 4.26
N LYS A 247 6.46 20.89 5.13
CA LYS A 247 6.34 21.00 6.58
C LYS A 247 6.31 22.48 7.01
N GLY A 248 7.27 23.28 6.57
CA GLY A 248 7.34 24.71 6.90
C GLY A 248 6.11 25.51 6.43
N ASN A 249 5.58 25.22 5.25
CA ASN A 249 4.38 25.87 4.75
C ASN A 249 3.13 25.50 5.58
N LEU A 250 3.02 24.23 5.99
CA LEU A 250 1.92 23.78 6.86
C LEU A 250 2.01 24.41 8.25
N GLU A 251 3.22 24.57 8.80
CA GLU A 251 3.47 25.27 10.07
C GLU A 251 3.09 26.75 10.00
N LEU A 252 3.45 27.44 8.91
CA LEU A 252 3.09 28.84 8.69
C LEU A 252 1.58 29.01 8.60
N GLN A 253 0.91 28.18 7.79
CA GLN A 253 -0.54 28.23 7.62
C GLN A 253 -1.29 27.99 8.93
N SER A 254 -0.78 27.13 9.81
CA SER A 254 -1.39 26.86 11.11
C SER A 254 -1.19 27.98 12.12
N LYS A 255 -0.07 28.73 12.05
CA LYS A 255 0.20 29.88 12.93
C LYS A 255 -0.66 31.11 12.65
N GLU A 256 -1.08 31.30 11.39
CA GLU A 256 -1.93 32.43 11.01
C GLU A 256 -3.37 32.34 11.55
N GLU A 257 -3.81 31.20 12.02
CA GLU A 257 -5.23 30.92 12.31
C GLU A 257 -5.57 30.67 13.80
N GLY A 258 -4.65 30.88 14.71
CA GLY A 258 -4.91 30.73 16.16
C GLY A 258 -4.07 29.65 16.84
N VAL A 259 -4.35 29.40 18.11
CA VAL A 259 -3.59 28.43 18.92
C VAL A 259 -3.82 27.00 18.42
N VAL A 260 -2.92 26.54 17.60
CA VAL A 260 -2.82 25.12 17.22
C VAL A 260 -1.83 24.46 18.18
N PRO A 261 -2.19 23.35 18.86
CA PRO A 261 -1.28 22.66 19.75
C PRO A 261 0.02 22.26 19.04
N ASP A 262 1.17 22.39 19.70
CA ASP A 262 2.48 22.13 19.11
C ASP A 262 2.60 20.73 18.51
N TYR A 263 1.93 19.75 19.11
CA TYR A 263 1.96 18.39 18.58
C TYR A 263 1.30 18.24 17.18
N PHE A 264 0.38 19.15 16.78
CA PHE A 264 -0.13 19.19 15.41
C PHE A 264 0.94 19.70 14.43
N LEU A 265 1.73 20.66 14.87
CA LEU A 265 2.83 21.23 14.08
C LEU A 265 3.94 20.20 13.90
N GLU A 266 4.34 19.55 14.99
CA GLU A 266 5.33 18.49 14.99
C GLU A 266 4.91 17.30 14.10
N ASN A 267 3.61 17.07 14.00
CA ASN A 267 3.04 15.94 13.27
C ASN A 267 2.58 16.26 11.83
N MET A 268 2.97 17.43 11.32
CA MET A 268 2.56 17.87 9.98
C MET A 268 1.03 17.76 9.74
N ALA A 269 0.24 18.18 10.73
CA ALA A 269 -1.20 18.13 10.63
C ALA A 269 -1.70 18.96 9.44
N ILE A 270 -2.51 18.36 8.58
CA ILE A 270 -3.12 19.01 7.42
C ILE A 270 -4.51 19.45 7.81
N ARG A 271 -4.79 20.75 7.66
CA ARG A 271 -6.12 21.28 7.85
C ARG A 271 -7.07 20.73 6.80
N LEU A 272 -8.21 20.21 7.26
CA LEU A 272 -9.26 19.74 6.37
C LEU A 272 -10.23 20.87 6.03
N PRO A 273 -10.90 20.85 4.85
CA PRO A 273 -11.79 21.92 4.42
C PRO A 273 -13.16 21.96 5.16
N TRP A 274 -13.36 21.08 6.14
CA TRP A 274 -14.61 21.00 6.91
C TRP A 274 -14.38 21.13 8.40
N LYS A 275 -15.43 21.55 9.10
CA LYS A 275 -15.49 21.64 10.56
C LYS A 275 -16.41 20.56 11.11
N ILE A 276 -16.12 20.06 12.30
CA ILE A 276 -16.97 19.16 13.06
C ILE A 276 -17.36 19.89 14.35
N ASN A 277 -18.67 20.12 14.57
CA ASN A 277 -19.20 20.86 15.73
C ASN A 277 -18.50 22.22 15.94
N ASP A 278 -18.35 23.01 14.88
CA ASP A 278 -17.64 24.29 14.83
C ASP A 278 -16.12 24.24 15.08
N TYR A 279 -15.55 23.08 15.39
CA TYR A 279 -14.11 22.91 15.53
C TYR A 279 -13.46 22.56 14.19
N GLN A 280 -12.34 23.23 13.91
CA GLN A 280 -11.54 22.96 12.72
C GLN A 280 -11.00 21.52 12.78
N SER A 281 -11.25 20.75 11.71
CA SER A 281 -10.76 19.39 11.59
C SER A 281 -9.35 19.40 11.01
N TYR A 282 -8.47 18.58 11.58
CA TYR A 282 -7.11 18.37 11.11
C TYR A 282 -6.90 16.87 10.86
N TRP A 283 -6.11 16.55 9.84
CA TRP A 283 -5.62 15.22 9.59
C TRP A 283 -4.12 15.19 9.82
N ILE A 284 -3.66 14.26 10.65
CA ILE A 284 -2.25 14.04 10.95
C ILE A 284 -1.79 12.87 10.07
N PRO A 285 -0.98 13.12 9.01
CA PRO A 285 -0.39 12.05 8.22
C PRO A 285 0.68 11.35 9.06
N ASP A 286 0.44 10.09 9.35
CA ASP A 286 1.43 9.26 10.02
C ASP A 286 2.49 8.81 8.99
N LEU A 287 3.47 9.67 8.76
CA LEU A 287 4.51 9.43 7.77
C LEU A 287 5.55 8.42 8.29
N PRO A 288 6.06 7.51 7.42
CA PRO A 288 6.92 6.39 7.82
C PRO A 288 8.32 6.79 8.31
N PHE A 289 8.66 8.07 8.31
CA PHE A 289 10.00 8.59 8.61
C PHE A 289 10.00 9.53 9.83
N ARG A 290 9.03 9.39 10.69
CA ARG A 290 8.81 10.33 11.77
C ARG A 290 9.44 9.93 13.09
N ASP A 291 9.63 8.63 13.31
CA ASP A 291 10.23 8.07 14.55
C ASP A 291 11.74 7.90 14.42
#